data_56025975783a8d1e3b8dbde5c15e0695
#
_entry.id   56025975783a8d1e3b8dbde5c15e0695
#
_cell.length_a   1.000
_cell.length_b   1.000
_cell.length_c   1.000
_cell.angle_alpha   90.00
_cell.angle_beta   90.00
_cell.angle_gamma   90.00
#
_symmetry.space_group_name_H-M   'P 1'
#
loop_
_entity.id
_entity.type
_entity.pdbx_description
1 polymer ?
#
loop_
_entity_poly.entity_id
_entity_poly.type
_entity_poly.pdbx_seq_one_letter_code
_entity_poly.pdbx_strand_id
1 'polypeptide(L)'
;MKHEDIAVIKRNNGYNCAQAVLCAYAEELGMDEKQLFALSEGFGSGLGCTLGTCGALNAACMIQSAMLSTCHLDHPDSKASTYPKIRNLLKAFEKNVGALRCRDIKGIETGNVLCECEDCVRIACRLVDEMVFDKKGE
;
A
#
# COMPACT_ATOMS: atom_id res chain seq x y z
N MET A 1 11.31 -14.12 6.21
CA MET A 1 9.85 -13.97 6.40
C MET A 1 9.29 -13.13 5.26
N LYS A 2 8.12 -13.52 4.75
CA LYS A 2 7.48 -12.78 3.66
C LYS A 2 7.03 -11.40 4.14
N HIS A 3 7.05 -10.43 3.25
CA HIS A 3 6.59 -9.06 3.58
C HIS A 3 5.17 -9.04 4.10
N GLU A 4 4.27 -9.85 3.54
CA GLU A 4 2.88 -9.91 4.00
C GLU A 4 2.79 -10.36 5.46
N ASP A 5 3.65 -11.28 5.89
CA ASP A 5 3.65 -11.75 7.28
C ASP A 5 4.21 -10.68 8.20
N ILE A 6 5.28 -9.99 7.77
CA ILE A 6 5.84 -8.86 8.53
C ILE A 6 4.78 -7.79 8.73
N ALA A 7 4.07 -7.44 7.66
CA ALA A 7 3.03 -6.41 7.70
C ALA A 7 1.89 -6.79 8.64
N VAL A 8 1.45 -8.04 8.61
CA VAL A 8 0.38 -8.51 9.49
C VAL A 8 0.82 -8.47 10.96
N ILE A 9 2.05 -8.85 11.25
CA ILE A 9 2.60 -8.76 12.61
C ILE A 9 2.59 -7.31 13.09
N LYS A 10 3.03 -6.37 12.24
CA LYS A 10 3.02 -4.94 12.57
C LYS A 10 1.60 -4.44 12.84
N ARG A 11 0.65 -4.82 11.97
CA ARG A 11 -0.75 -4.45 12.14
C ARG A 11 -1.28 -4.96 13.49
N ASN A 12 -0.97 -6.20 13.85
CA ASN A 12 -1.41 -6.78 15.11
C ASN A 12 -0.77 -6.11 16.32
N ASN A 13 0.34 -5.40 16.11
CA ASN A 13 1.02 -4.63 17.14
C ASN A 13 0.62 -3.16 17.18
N GLY A 14 -0.45 -2.79 16.47
CA GLY A 14 -1.02 -1.44 16.56
C GLY A 14 -0.78 -0.53 15.38
N TYR A 15 0.00 -0.95 14.37
CA TYR A 15 0.17 -0.17 13.14
C TYR A 15 -1.16 -0.17 12.39
N ASN A 16 -1.50 0.93 11.74
CA ASN A 16 -2.66 0.91 10.83
C ASN A 16 -2.26 0.23 9.51
N CYS A 17 -3.24 0.02 8.63
CA CYS A 17 -3.00 -0.72 7.38
C CYS A 17 -1.92 -0.08 6.50
N ALA A 18 -1.88 1.25 6.41
CA ALA A 18 -0.86 1.95 5.62
C ALA A 18 0.51 1.83 6.25
N GLN A 19 0.60 2.04 7.56
CA GLN A 19 1.85 1.91 8.30
C GLN A 19 2.40 0.49 8.22
N ALA A 20 1.54 -0.49 8.37
CA ALA A 20 1.94 -1.90 8.34
C ALA A 20 2.58 -2.28 7.01
N VAL A 21 1.97 -1.89 5.90
CA VAL A 21 2.50 -2.20 4.57
C VAL A 21 3.77 -1.42 4.30
N LEU A 22 3.75 -0.10 4.51
CA LEU A 22 4.91 0.73 4.18
C LEU A 22 6.15 0.34 5.00
N CYS A 23 5.97 0.15 6.30
CA CYS A 23 7.08 -0.18 7.20
C CYS A 23 7.63 -1.58 6.96
N ALA A 24 6.84 -2.50 6.40
CA ALA A 24 7.32 -3.83 6.05
C ALA A 24 8.42 -3.79 4.99
N TYR A 25 8.52 -2.68 4.24
CA TYR A 25 9.52 -2.50 3.17
C TYR A 25 10.60 -1.48 3.53
N ALA A 26 10.75 -1.15 4.81
CA ALA A 26 11.75 -0.15 5.25
C ALA A 26 13.17 -0.52 4.77
N GLU A 27 13.53 -1.79 4.85
CA GLU A 27 14.84 -2.28 4.43
C GLU A 27 15.04 -2.09 2.93
N GLU A 28 14.06 -2.53 2.12
CA GLU A 28 14.12 -2.43 0.66
C GLU A 28 14.16 -0.97 0.19
N LEU A 29 13.46 -0.10 0.91
CA LEU A 29 13.46 1.33 0.59
C LEU A 29 14.71 2.07 1.10
N GLY A 30 15.45 1.44 2.01
CA GLY A 30 16.61 2.07 2.62
C GLY A 30 16.24 3.30 3.44
N MET A 31 15.04 3.30 4.04
CA MET A 31 14.52 4.42 4.81
C MET A 31 14.25 4.02 6.26
N ASP A 32 14.38 5.00 7.14
CA ASP A 32 14.12 4.80 8.56
C ASP A 32 12.65 4.47 8.82
N GLU A 33 12.39 3.41 9.55
CA GLU A 33 11.03 2.96 9.84
C GLU A 33 10.20 4.03 10.55
N LYS A 34 10.79 4.82 11.44
CA LYS A 34 10.07 5.90 12.13
C LYS A 34 9.54 6.95 11.15
N GLN A 35 10.33 7.28 10.13
CA GLN A 35 9.92 8.24 9.11
C GLN A 35 8.76 7.68 8.28
N LEU A 36 8.86 6.43 7.88
CA LEU A 36 7.81 5.76 7.12
C LEU A 36 6.53 5.64 7.95
N PHE A 37 6.66 5.32 9.21
CA PHE A 37 5.56 5.23 10.15
C PHE A 37 4.81 6.57 10.25
N ALA A 38 5.56 7.66 10.43
CA ALA A 38 4.98 9.00 10.54
C ALA A 38 4.29 9.43 9.25
N LEU A 39 4.95 9.21 8.10
CA LEU A 39 4.41 9.62 6.80
C LEU A 39 3.10 8.90 6.46
N SER A 40 2.97 7.65 6.85
CA SER A 40 1.81 6.84 6.47
C SER A 40 0.67 6.87 7.49
N GLU A 41 0.88 7.48 8.66
CA GLU A 41 -0.11 7.45 9.74
C GLU A 41 -1.48 7.97 9.32
N GLY A 42 -1.53 9.08 8.60
CA GLY A 42 -2.80 9.68 8.16
C GLY A 42 -3.46 8.97 6.99
N PHE A 43 -2.83 7.94 6.43
CA PHE A 43 -3.34 7.22 5.25
C PHE A 43 -4.07 5.92 5.59
N GLY A 44 -4.09 5.53 6.86
CA GLY A 44 -4.87 4.40 7.30
C GLY A 44 -6.37 4.71 7.30
N SER A 45 -7.20 3.68 7.27
CA SER A 45 -8.66 3.81 7.26
C SER A 45 -9.17 4.75 6.16
N GLY A 46 -8.60 4.66 4.96
CA GLY A 46 -9.03 5.49 3.84
C GLY A 46 -8.90 6.97 4.14
N LEU A 47 -7.69 7.41 4.49
CA LEU A 47 -7.37 8.80 4.87
C LEU A 47 -8.09 9.24 6.16
N GLY A 48 -8.24 8.30 7.09
CA GLY A 48 -8.79 8.58 8.41
C GLY A 48 -10.29 8.78 8.46
N CYS A 49 -10.97 8.69 7.33
CA CYS A 49 -12.42 8.98 7.24
C CYS A 49 -13.19 7.98 6.38
N THR A 50 -12.55 6.93 5.93
CA THR A 50 -13.05 5.89 5.02
C THR A 50 -13.42 6.38 3.61
N LEU A 51 -13.32 7.68 3.34
CA LEU A 51 -13.65 8.25 2.02
C LEU A 51 -12.54 8.05 0.98
N GLY A 52 -11.30 7.89 1.43
CA GLY A 52 -10.17 7.72 0.54
C GLY A 52 -9.92 6.27 0.17
N THR A 53 -8.93 6.05 -0.70
CA THR A 53 -8.50 4.71 -1.08
C THR A 53 -7.97 3.95 0.12
N CYS A 54 -8.03 2.63 0.05
CA CYS A 54 -7.55 1.72 1.09
C CYS A 54 -6.11 2.08 1.50
N GLY A 55 -5.86 2.15 2.82
CA GLY A 55 -4.53 2.51 3.33
C GLY A 55 -3.43 1.55 2.89
N ALA A 56 -3.73 0.26 2.78
CA ALA A 56 -2.77 -0.72 2.29
C ALA A 56 -2.38 -0.43 0.84
N LEU A 57 -3.36 -0.06 0.01
CA LEU A 57 -3.11 0.32 -1.38
C LEU A 57 -2.32 1.62 -1.46
N ASN A 58 -2.64 2.60 -0.61
CA ASN A 58 -1.90 3.86 -0.56
C ASN A 58 -0.42 3.60 -0.30
N ALA A 59 -0.12 2.73 0.66
CA ALA A 59 1.26 2.37 0.98
C ALA A 59 1.94 1.64 -0.19
N ALA A 60 1.24 0.73 -0.85
CA ALA A 60 1.77 0.04 -2.03
C ALA A 60 2.16 1.04 -3.12
N CYS A 61 1.33 2.05 -3.34
CA CYS A 61 1.61 3.11 -4.30
C CYS A 61 2.83 3.95 -3.89
N MET A 62 2.99 4.22 -2.60
CA MET A 62 4.16 4.93 -2.09
C MET A 62 5.45 4.15 -2.35
N ILE A 63 5.42 2.83 -2.13
CA ILE A 63 6.57 1.96 -2.38
C ILE A 63 6.93 1.99 -3.87
N GLN A 64 5.93 1.84 -4.73
CA GLN A 64 6.12 1.90 -6.18
C GLN A 64 6.75 3.23 -6.59
N SER A 65 6.23 4.34 -6.05
CA SER A 65 6.75 5.68 -6.32
C SER A 65 8.21 5.82 -5.89
N ALA A 66 8.54 5.37 -4.69
CA ALA A 66 9.90 5.46 -4.16
C ALA A 66 10.89 4.70 -5.04
N MET A 67 10.48 3.56 -5.59
CA MET A 67 11.34 2.73 -6.43
C MET A 67 11.50 3.26 -7.84
N LEU A 68 10.56 4.08 -8.33
CA LEU A 68 10.56 4.56 -9.71
C LEU A 68 11.02 6.01 -9.85
N SER A 69 10.89 6.81 -8.79
CA SER A 69 11.24 8.23 -8.87
C SER A 69 12.73 8.42 -9.13
N THR A 70 13.05 9.32 -10.07
CA THR A 70 14.44 9.74 -10.32
C THR A 70 14.96 10.67 -9.22
N CYS A 71 14.06 11.27 -8.45
CA CYS A 71 14.38 12.23 -7.38
C CYS A 71 15.13 13.47 -7.91
N HIS A 72 14.92 13.82 -9.16
CA HIS A 72 15.54 15.02 -9.76
C HIS A 72 14.74 16.26 -9.36
N LEU A 73 15.13 16.88 -8.26
CA LEU A 73 14.41 18.02 -7.70
C LEU A 73 14.47 19.25 -8.61
N ASP A 74 15.61 19.48 -9.27
CA ASP A 74 15.82 20.63 -10.15
C ASP A 74 15.08 20.49 -11.48
N HIS A 75 14.79 19.26 -11.88
CA HIS A 75 14.15 18.98 -13.15
C HIS A 75 13.31 17.70 -13.00
N PRO A 76 12.11 17.82 -12.40
CA PRO A 76 11.24 16.65 -12.20
C PRO A 76 10.86 16.02 -13.54
N ASP A 77 11.21 14.75 -13.72
CA ASP A 77 11.13 14.09 -15.02
C ASP A 77 10.57 12.67 -15.01
N SER A 78 10.13 12.15 -13.85
CA SER A 78 9.75 10.73 -13.77
C SER A 78 8.26 10.47 -13.63
N LYS A 79 7.41 11.48 -13.34
CA LYS A 79 6.00 11.22 -13.09
C LYS A 79 5.28 10.55 -14.27
N ALA A 80 5.63 10.93 -15.50
CA ALA A 80 5.01 10.34 -16.69
C ALA A 80 5.29 8.84 -16.81
N SER A 81 6.44 8.36 -16.31
CA SER A 81 6.79 6.95 -16.28
C SER A 81 6.17 6.24 -15.07
N THR A 82 6.03 6.95 -13.96
CA THR A 82 5.52 6.39 -12.72
C THR A 82 4.01 6.17 -12.76
N TYR A 83 3.25 7.12 -13.30
CA TYR A 83 1.78 7.07 -13.31
C TYR A 83 1.20 5.78 -13.91
N PRO A 84 1.68 5.30 -15.06
CA PRO A 84 1.15 4.04 -15.60
C PRO A 84 1.33 2.86 -14.66
N LYS A 85 2.44 2.81 -13.93
CA LYS A 85 2.72 1.74 -12.97
C LYS A 85 1.77 1.81 -11.77
N ILE A 86 1.47 3.02 -11.30
CA ILE A 86 0.48 3.22 -10.23
C ILE A 86 -0.91 2.76 -10.70
N ARG A 87 -1.30 3.13 -11.93
CA ARG A 87 -2.59 2.69 -12.49
C ARG A 87 -2.68 1.17 -12.55
N ASN A 88 -1.58 0.50 -12.91
CA ASN A 88 -1.55 -0.96 -12.96
C ASN A 88 -1.73 -1.57 -11.56
N LEU A 89 -1.12 -0.98 -10.55
CA LEU A 89 -1.30 -1.41 -9.15
C LEU A 89 -2.76 -1.27 -8.72
N LEU A 90 -3.39 -0.15 -9.03
CA LEU A 90 -4.79 0.09 -8.68
C LEU A 90 -5.70 -0.95 -9.34
N LYS A 91 -5.47 -1.23 -10.63
CA LYS A 91 -6.26 -2.23 -11.36
C LYS A 91 -6.11 -3.62 -10.74
N ALA A 92 -4.89 -4.01 -10.42
CA ALA A 92 -4.61 -5.31 -9.81
C ALA A 92 -5.25 -5.42 -8.42
N PHE A 93 -5.16 -4.36 -7.62
CA PHE A 93 -5.77 -4.32 -6.30
C PHE A 93 -7.29 -4.43 -6.40
N GLU A 94 -7.91 -3.64 -7.28
CA GLU A 94 -9.36 -3.68 -7.47
C GLU A 94 -9.84 -5.06 -7.91
N LYS A 95 -9.10 -5.71 -8.80
CA LYS A 95 -9.41 -7.06 -9.26
C LYS A 95 -9.39 -8.07 -8.13
N ASN A 96 -8.46 -7.93 -7.20
CA ASN A 96 -8.29 -8.88 -6.08
C ASN A 96 -9.19 -8.58 -4.90
N VAL A 97 -9.59 -7.34 -4.69
CA VAL A 97 -10.32 -6.90 -3.50
C VAL A 97 -11.79 -6.57 -3.82
N GLY A 98 -12.05 -6.02 -5.00
CA GLY A 98 -13.39 -5.68 -5.44
C GLY A 98 -13.71 -4.19 -5.46
N ALA A 99 -12.87 -3.36 -4.84
CA ALA A 99 -13.05 -1.91 -4.80
C ALA A 99 -11.74 -1.25 -4.40
N LEU A 100 -11.68 0.08 -4.51
CA LEU A 100 -10.49 0.88 -4.16
C LEU A 100 -10.71 1.69 -2.88
N ARG A 101 -11.91 2.25 -2.68
CA ARG A 101 -12.21 3.08 -1.51
C ARG A 101 -12.39 2.23 -0.26
N CYS A 102 -11.84 2.71 0.84
CA CYS A 102 -11.94 2.04 2.14
C CYS A 102 -13.39 1.73 2.50
N ARG A 103 -14.31 2.72 2.38
CA ARG A 103 -15.70 2.51 2.77
C ARG A 103 -16.43 1.46 1.92
N ASP A 104 -16.08 1.36 0.65
CA ASP A 104 -16.67 0.35 -0.23
C ASP A 104 -16.17 -1.04 0.14
N ILE A 105 -14.89 -1.16 0.47
CA ILE A 105 -14.29 -2.42 0.88
C ILE A 105 -14.84 -2.87 2.22
N LYS A 106 -14.98 -1.95 3.18
CA LYS A 106 -15.52 -2.23 4.52
C LYS A 106 -17.03 -2.40 4.55
N GLY A 107 -17.72 -2.02 3.49
CA GLY A 107 -19.17 -2.13 3.43
C GLY A 107 -19.89 -1.15 4.34
N ILE A 108 -19.36 0.05 4.52
CA ILE A 108 -19.96 1.07 5.40
C ILE A 108 -21.38 1.41 4.96
N GLU A 109 -21.58 1.60 3.64
CA GLU A 109 -22.89 1.95 3.09
C GLU A 109 -23.72 0.72 2.68
N THR A 110 -23.04 -0.32 2.18
CA THR A 110 -23.70 -1.50 1.63
C THR A 110 -24.02 -2.55 2.69
N GLY A 111 -23.31 -2.55 3.82
CA GLY A 111 -23.39 -3.61 4.82
C GLY A 111 -22.68 -4.89 4.40
N ASN A 112 -21.94 -4.86 3.28
CA ASN A 112 -21.27 -6.02 2.73
C ASN A 112 -19.77 -5.82 2.66
N VAL A 113 -19.01 -6.50 3.53
CA VAL A 113 -17.55 -6.44 3.57
C VAL A 113 -16.99 -7.23 2.38
N LEU A 114 -16.25 -6.55 1.51
CA LEU A 114 -15.63 -7.18 0.35
C LEU A 114 -14.33 -7.89 0.72
N CYS A 115 -13.56 -7.33 1.66
CA CYS A 115 -12.25 -7.84 2.03
C CYS A 115 -11.92 -7.35 3.44
N GLU A 116 -11.47 -8.24 4.30
CA GLU A 116 -11.07 -7.86 5.65
C GLU A 116 -9.75 -7.08 5.58
N CYS A 117 -9.54 -6.17 6.54
CA CYS A 117 -8.37 -5.30 6.56
C CYS A 117 -7.05 -6.09 6.51
N GLU A 118 -6.95 -7.17 7.27
CA GLU A 118 -5.76 -8.03 7.26
C GLU A 118 -5.49 -8.59 5.86
N ASP A 119 -6.54 -9.02 5.16
CA ASP A 119 -6.40 -9.57 3.82
C ASP A 119 -6.01 -8.49 2.82
N CYS A 120 -6.50 -7.26 2.99
CA CYS A 120 -6.09 -6.13 2.16
C CYS A 120 -4.59 -5.86 2.33
N VAL A 121 -4.09 -5.93 3.54
CA VAL A 121 -2.66 -5.78 3.85
C VAL A 121 -1.86 -6.87 3.15
N ARG A 122 -2.29 -8.13 3.22
CA ARG A 122 -1.62 -9.24 2.55
C ARG A 122 -1.61 -9.09 1.04
N ILE A 123 -2.76 -8.75 0.47
CA ILE A 123 -2.88 -8.55 -0.99
C ILE A 123 -1.96 -7.43 -1.46
N ALA A 124 -1.96 -6.29 -0.74
CA ALA A 124 -1.08 -5.17 -1.08
C ALA A 124 0.39 -5.60 -1.10
N CYS A 125 0.84 -6.33 -0.09
CA CYS A 125 2.22 -6.82 -0.05
C CYS A 125 2.53 -7.79 -1.19
N ARG A 126 1.62 -8.71 -1.49
CA ARG A 126 1.82 -9.64 -2.61
C ARG A 126 1.96 -8.89 -3.92
N LEU A 127 1.13 -7.89 -4.14
CA LEU A 127 1.20 -7.09 -5.37
C LEU A 127 2.49 -6.29 -5.44
N VAL A 128 2.95 -5.74 -4.32
CA VAL A 128 4.24 -5.04 -4.28
C VAL A 128 5.37 -6.01 -4.62
N ASP A 129 5.39 -7.18 -4.00
CA ASP A 129 6.44 -8.16 -4.25
C ASP A 129 6.45 -8.59 -5.72
N GLU A 130 5.28 -8.82 -6.32
CA GLU A 130 5.17 -9.27 -7.71
C GLU A 130 5.42 -8.15 -8.72
N MET A 131 4.82 -6.98 -8.50
CA MET A 131 4.78 -5.92 -9.50
C MET A 131 5.91 -4.89 -9.36
N VAL A 132 6.40 -4.67 -8.14
CA VAL A 132 7.47 -3.71 -7.88
C VAL A 132 8.83 -4.39 -7.82
N PHE A 133 8.92 -5.50 -7.11
CA PHE A 133 10.19 -6.21 -6.88
C PHE A 133 10.34 -7.50 -7.69
N ASP A 134 9.32 -7.88 -8.45
CA ASP A 134 9.31 -9.07 -9.31
C ASP A 134 9.67 -10.38 -8.56
N LYS A 135 9.16 -10.51 -7.33
CA LYS A 135 9.38 -11.69 -6.49
C LYS A 135 8.17 -12.62 -6.55
N LYS A 136 8.11 -13.46 -7.56
CA LYS A 136 6.98 -14.38 -7.73
C LYS A 136 7.18 -15.67 -6.93
N GLY A 137 6.11 -16.12 -6.25
CA GLY A 137 6.07 -17.42 -5.61
C GLY A 137 6.90 -17.59 -4.35
N GLU A 138 7.29 -16.52 -3.71
CA GLU A 138 8.03 -16.58 -2.45
C GLU A 138 7.16 -16.88 -1.27
#